data_3d5b6fd975f54b3632aeb4b5b0eb69c6
#
_entry.id   3d5b6fd975f54b3632aeb4b5b0eb69c6
#
_cell.length_a   1.000
_cell.length_b   1.000
_cell.length_c   1.000
_cell.angle_alpha   90.00
_cell.angle_beta   90.00
_cell.angle_gamma   90.00
#
_symmetry.space_group_name_H-M   'P 1'
#
loop_
_entity.id
_entity.type
_entity.pdbx_description
1 polymer ?
#
loop_
_entity_poly.entity_id
_entity_poly.type
_entity_poly.pdbx_seq_one_letter_code
_entity_poly.pdbx_strand_id
1 'polypeptide(L)'
;MPTTVVTGSASGIGAAVCRQLQAAGHRVIGIDRAQADIVADLSSASGRQAAVNAAIEACGGVLDGLVCCAGVGVTAPSSGLIVAVNHFGMSALVDGLAECLQKGHQPAVLLVGSVAAVQPGVEQIPLVETLLSGDEARAVAAADAMAQPAAAYAASKFAIT
;
A
#
# COMPACT_ATOMS: atom_id res chain seq x y z
N MET A 1 3.10 -20.22 -14.13
CA MET A 1 1.94 -19.33 -13.85
C MET A 1 2.45 -18.24 -12.92
N PRO A 2 2.45 -16.98 -13.35
CA PRO A 2 2.95 -15.90 -12.51
C PRO A 2 2.13 -15.75 -11.24
N THR A 3 2.78 -15.44 -10.11
CA THR A 3 2.13 -15.21 -8.82
C THR A 3 2.16 -13.71 -8.50
N THR A 4 1.01 -13.12 -8.23
CA THR A 4 0.87 -11.68 -7.95
C THR A 4 0.12 -11.44 -6.65
N VAL A 5 0.70 -10.63 -5.77
CA VAL A 5 0.01 -10.11 -4.57
C VAL A 5 -0.70 -8.81 -4.93
N VAL A 6 -1.96 -8.66 -4.49
CA VAL A 6 -2.75 -7.44 -4.70
C VAL A 6 -3.31 -6.98 -3.36
N THR A 7 -2.97 -5.76 -2.93
CA THR A 7 -3.59 -5.15 -1.73
C THR A 7 -4.85 -4.37 -2.09
N GLY A 8 -5.81 -4.26 -1.16
CA GLY A 8 -7.12 -3.67 -1.44
C GLY A 8 -7.97 -4.55 -2.35
N SER A 9 -7.78 -5.87 -2.28
CA SER A 9 -8.29 -6.85 -3.23
C SER A 9 -9.81 -7.08 -3.17
N ALA A 10 -10.46 -6.73 -2.07
CA ALA A 10 -11.88 -7.03 -1.87
C ALA A 10 -12.82 -6.05 -2.58
N SER A 11 -12.35 -4.87 -2.98
CA SER A 11 -13.23 -3.84 -3.56
C SER A 11 -12.52 -2.95 -4.60
N GLY A 12 -13.30 -2.10 -5.28
CA GLY A 12 -12.80 -1.02 -6.13
C GLY A 12 -11.77 -1.46 -7.18
N ILE A 13 -10.68 -0.72 -7.25
CA ILE A 13 -9.58 -0.92 -8.22
C ILE A 13 -8.92 -2.28 -7.97
N GLY A 14 -8.61 -2.63 -6.72
CA GLY A 14 -7.94 -3.88 -6.39
C GLY A 14 -8.74 -5.11 -6.81
N ALA A 15 -10.04 -5.14 -6.56
CA ALA A 15 -10.91 -6.24 -7.01
C ALA A 15 -10.97 -6.35 -8.55
N ALA A 16 -10.97 -5.22 -9.24
CA ALA A 16 -10.93 -5.22 -10.70
C ALA A 16 -9.59 -5.76 -11.23
N VAL A 17 -8.48 -5.36 -10.62
CA VAL A 17 -7.13 -5.86 -10.94
C VAL A 17 -7.05 -7.37 -10.70
N CYS A 18 -7.55 -7.87 -9.56
CA CYS A 18 -7.57 -9.30 -9.27
C CYS A 18 -8.26 -10.10 -10.39
N ARG A 19 -9.46 -9.67 -10.81
CA ARG A 19 -10.20 -10.34 -11.89
C ARG A 19 -9.42 -10.33 -13.22
N GLN A 20 -8.78 -9.24 -13.56
CA GLN A 20 -8.01 -9.10 -14.79
C GLN A 20 -6.75 -9.99 -14.79
N LEU A 21 -6.02 -10.01 -13.69
CA LEU A 21 -4.84 -10.85 -13.52
C LEU A 21 -5.21 -12.34 -13.55
N GLN A 22 -6.30 -12.73 -12.89
CA GLN A 22 -6.80 -14.11 -12.93
C GLN A 22 -7.19 -14.51 -14.35
N ALA A 23 -7.89 -13.64 -15.08
CA ALA A 23 -8.25 -13.89 -16.49
C ALA A 23 -7.00 -13.97 -17.40
N ALA A 24 -5.91 -13.30 -17.05
CA ALA A 24 -4.62 -13.38 -17.74
C ALA A 24 -3.77 -14.60 -17.30
N GLY A 25 -4.29 -15.48 -16.45
CA GLY A 25 -3.62 -16.70 -16.01
C GLY A 25 -2.64 -16.51 -14.85
N HIS A 26 -2.72 -15.42 -14.09
CA HIS A 26 -1.96 -15.24 -12.85
C HIS A 26 -2.61 -15.98 -11.68
N ARG A 27 -1.79 -16.51 -10.78
CA ARG A 27 -2.20 -16.83 -9.42
C ARG A 27 -2.22 -15.52 -8.63
N VAL A 28 -3.39 -15.12 -8.16
CA VAL A 28 -3.55 -13.89 -7.38
C VAL A 28 -3.67 -14.23 -5.90
N ILE A 29 -2.94 -13.51 -5.04
CA ILE A 29 -3.03 -13.56 -3.58
C ILE A 29 -3.54 -12.18 -3.13
N GLY A 30 -4.80 -12.11 -2.71
CA GLY A 30 -5.44 -10.87 -2.28
C GLY A 30 -5.17 -10.56 -0.81
N ILE A 31 -4.86 -9.31 -0.49
CA ILE A 31 -4.75 -8.79 0.87
C ILE A 31 -5.78 -7.68 1.05
N ASP A 32 -6.63 -7.78 2.08
CA ASP A 32 -7.59 -6.75 2.46
C ASP A 32 -7.97 -6.88 3.94
N ARG A 33 -8.72 -5.92 4.46
CA ARG A 33 -9.24 -5.97 5.84
C ARG A 33 -10.33 -7.02 6.05
N ALA A 34 -10.96 -7.48 4.98
CA ALA A 34 -12.00 -8.51 4.97
C ALA A 34 -12.11 -9.13 3.58
N GLN A 35 -12.70 -10.32 3.47
CA GLN A 35 -13.04 -10.98 2.21
C GLN A 35 -11.86 -11.12 1.23
N ALA A 36 -10.70 -11.50 1.74
CA ALA A 36 -9.47 -11.70 0.99
C ALA A 36 -8.79 -13.00 1.40
N ASP A 37 -7.82 -13.46 0.62
CA ASP A 37 -6.99 -14.63 0.95
C ASP A 37 -6.21 -14.38 2.24
N ILE A 38 -5.71 -13.17 2.40
CA ILE A 38 -5.01 -12.69 3.60
C ILE A 38 -5.81 -11.53 4.18
N VAL A 39 -6.39 -11.74 5.36
CA VAL A 39 -7.11 -10.69 6.09
C VAL A 39 -6.14 -9.98 7.02
N ALA A 40 -5.85 -8.71 6.75
CA ALA A 40 -4.92 -7.89 7.53
C ALA A 40 -5.28 -6.41 7.51
N ASP A 41 -5.02 -5.73 8.64
CA ASP A 41 -5.15 -4.28 8.75
C ASP A 41 -3.80 -3.59 8.50
N LEU A 42 -3.64 -3.00 7.33
CA LEU A 42 -2.41 -2.32 6.94
C LEU A 42 -2.20 -0.97 7.65
N SER A 43 -3.14 -0.50 8.44
CA SER A 43 -2.97 0.71 9.25
C SER A 43 -2.06 0.51 10.45
N SER A 44 -1.84 -0.73 10.89
CA SER A 44 -1.00 -1.05 12.04
C SER A 44 0.29 -1.77 11.63
N ALA A 45 1.39 -1.52 12.35
CA ALA A 45 2.67 -2.17 12.10
C ALA A 45 2.57 -3.70 12.23
N SER A 46 1.82 -4.20 13.24
CA SER A 46 1.60 -5.63 13.43
C SER A 46 0.78 -6.25 12.31
N GLY A 47 -0.24 -5.55 11.82
CA GLY A 47 -1.06 -6.02 10.69
C GLY A 47 -0.26 -6.09 9.39
N ARG A 48 0.60 -5.10 9.14
CA ARG A 48 1.53 -5.11 7.99
C ARG A 48 2.51 -6.27 8.06
N GLN A 49 3.12 -6.50 9.23
CA GLN A 49 4.04 -7.62 9.42
C GLN A 49 3.34 -8.97 9.22
N ALA A 50 2.12 -9.12 9.75
CA ALA A 50 1.32 -10.32 9.55
C ALA A 50 0.99 -10.52 8.05
N ALA A 51 0.63 -9.45 7.33
CA ALA A 51 0.36 -9.51 5.90
C ALA A 51 1.58 -9.94 5.09
N VAL A 52 2.76 -9.39 5.40
CA VAL A 52 4.03 -9.76 4.75
C VAL A 52 4.34 -11.24 4.98
N ASN A 53 4.30 -11.71 6.23
CA ASN A 53 4.61 -13.10 6.57
C ASN A 53 3.65 -14.07 5.85
N ALA A 54 2.34 -13.79 5.88
CA ALA A 54 1.35 -14.61 5.21
C ALA A 54 1.52 -14.60 3.67
N ALA A 55 1.90 -13.46 3.09
CA ALA A 55 2.16 -13.37 1.66
C ALA A 55 3.40 -14.18 1.24
N ILE A 56 4.49 -14.13 2.03
CA ILE A 56 5.70 -14.94 1.81
C ILE A 56 5.37 -16.43 1.84
N GLU A 57 4.59 -16.86 2.84
CA GLU A 57 4.14 -18.26 2.95
C GLU A 57 3.26 -18.64 1.75
N ALA A 58 2.27 -17.83 1.43
CA ALA A 58 1.34 -18.10 0.34
C ALA A 58 2.01 -18.14 -1.04
N CYS A 59 3.02 -17.30 -1.31
CA CYS A 59 3.75 -17.32 -2.58
C CYS A 59 4.91 -18.34 -2.60
N GLY A 60 5.20 -19.01 -1.49
CA GLY A 60 6.32 -19.95 -1.39
C GLY A 60 7.69 -19.26 -1.54
N GLY A 61 7.80 -17.99 -1.19
CA GLY A 61 9.03 -17.21 -1.24
C GLY A 61 9.42 -16.71 -2.64
N VAL A 62 8.56 -16.86 -3.66
CA VAL A 62 8.79 -16.37 -5.03
C VAL A 62 7.58 -15.58 -5.50
N LEU A 63 7.79 -14.35 -5.96
CA LEU A 63 6.72 -13.43 -6.35
C LEU A 63 7.05 -12.74 -7.67
N ASP A 64 6.13 -12.79 -8.64
CA ASP A 64 6.30 -12.16 -9.95
C ASP A 64 5.66 -10.76 -10.02
N GLY A 65 4.73 -10.44 -9.11
CA GLY A 65 4.08 -9.14 -9.10
C GLY A 65 3.58 -8.70 -7.73
N LEU A 66 3.64 -7.40 -7.48
CA LEU A 66 3.01 -6.75 -6.34
C LEU A 66 2.21 -5.55 -6.84
N VAL A 67 0.90 -5.52 -6.57
CA VAL A 67 0.03 -4.40 -6.92
C VAL A 67 -0.57 -3.81 -5.65
N CYS A 68 -0.14 -2.61 -5.31
CA CYS A 68 -0.58 -1.89 -4.12
C CYS A 68 -1.77 -0.98 -4.45
N CYS A 69 -3.00 -1.51 -4.26
CA CYS A 69 -4.25 -0.77 -4.44
C CYS A 69 -4.88 -0.32 -3.11
N ALA A 70 -4.46 -0.90 -1.97
CA ALA A 70 -4.99 -0.50 -0.68
C ALA A 70 -4.76 0.99 -0.42
N GLY A 71 -5.79 1.67 0.04
CA GLY A 71 -5.71 3.07 0.36
C GLY A 71 -7.03 3.60 0.88
N VAL A 72 -6.96 4.69 1.65
CA VAL A 72 -8.13 5.40 2.16
C VAL A 72 -8.11 6.85 1.67
N GLY A 73 -9.29 7.39 1.42
CA GLY A 73 -9.45 8.76 0.94
C GLY A 73 -9.59 9.79 2.07
N VAL A 74 -9.89 11.02 1.68
CA VAL A 74 -10.03 12.18 2.57
C VAL A 74 -11.20 12.08 3.57
N THR A 75 -12.09 11.12 3.39
CA THR A 75 -13.21 10.82 4.31
C THR A 75 -12.83 9.85 5.41
N ALA A 76 -11.55 9.45 5.51
CA ALA A 76 -11.07 8.59 6.60
C ALA A 76 -11.27 9.28 7.97
N PRO A 77 -11.46 8.50 9.06
CA PRO A 77 -11.68 9.03 10.40
C PRO A 77 -10.61 10.01 10.91
N SER A 78 -9.37 9.86 10.46
CA SER A 78 -8.27 10.77 10.80
C SER A 78 -7.26 10.90 9.67
N SER A 79 -6.49 11.99 9.68
CA SER A 79 -5.38 12.20 8.75
C SER A 79 -4.22 11.22 9.00
N GLY A 80 -4.02 10.83 10.26
CA GLY A 80 -3.06 9.80 10.64
C GLY A 80 -3.38 8.44 10.02
N LEU A 81 -4.66 8.05 9.95
CA LEU A 81 -5.08 6.82 9.28
C LEU A 81 -4.75 6.87 7.77
N ILE A 82 -4.91 8.04 7.14
CA ILE A 82 -4.58 8.20 5.72
C ILE A 82 -3.10 7.87 5.47
N VAL A 83 -2.21 8.44 6.25
CA VAL A 83 -0.77 8.22 6.06
C VAL A 83 -0.34 6.82 6.47
N ALA A 84 -0.92 6.26 7.54
CA ALA A 84 -0.64 4.91 8.00
C ALA A 84 -0.94 3.86 6.91
N VAL A 85 -2.09 3.97 6.24
CA VAL A 85 -2.48 3.03 5.19
C VAL A 85 -1.78 3.36 3.87
N ASN A 86 -1.84 4.62 3.39
CA ASN A 86 -1.45 4.96 2.04
C ASN A 86 0.08 4.99 1.85
N HIS A 87 0.85 5.36 2.87
CA HIS A 87 2.30 5.40 2.81
C HIS A 87 2.93 4.18 3.50
N PHE A 88 2.75 4.05 4.81
CA PHE A 88 3.39 2.97 5.59
C PHE A 88 2.84 1.58 5.26
N GLY A 89 1.54 1.47 4.96
CA GLY A 89 0.94 0.22 4.48
C GLY A 89 1.57 -0.26 3.19
N MET A 90 1.84 0.66 2.26
CA MET A 90 2.41 0.36 0.95
C MET A 90 3.91 0.07 1.03
N SER A 91 4.70 0.95 1.69
CA SER A 91 6.15 0.76 1.83
C SER A 91 6.49 -0.54 2.54
N ALA A 92 5.78 -0.88 3.63
CA ALA A 92 6.02 -2.12 4.35
C ALA A 92 5.83 -3.38 3.49
N LEU A 93 4.86 -3.40 2.58
CA LEU A 93 4.65 -4.52 1.65
C LEU A 93 5.74 -4.58 0.58
N VAL A 94 6.15 -3.41 0.04
CA VAL A 94 7.25 -3.34 -0.95
C VAL A 94 8.55 -3.85 -0.32
N ASP A 95 8.92 -3.33 0.84
CA ASP A 95 10.16 -3.72 1.53
C ASP A 95 10.11 -5.18 1.99
N GLY A 96 9.01 -5.59 2.60
CA GLY A 96 8.85 -6.93 3.16
C GLY A 96 8.79 -8.04 2.10
N LEU A 97 8.36 -7.74 0.87
CA LEU A 97 8.28 -8.70 -0.23
C LEU A 97 9.42 -8.58 -1.24
N ALA A 98 10.36 -7.66 -1.03
CA ALA A 98 11.46 -7.39 -1.95
C ALA A 98 12.28 -8.65 -2.30
N GLU A 99 12.63 -9.47 -1.30
CA GLU A 99 13.37 -10.72 -1.53
C GLU A 99 12.59 -11.76 -2.34
N CYS A 100 11.27 -11.81 -2.17
CA CYS A 100 10.40 -12.69 -2.97
C CYS A 100 10.33 -12.23 -4.43
N LEU A 101 10.22 -10.91 -4.64
CA LEU A 101 10.21 -10.29 -5.95
C LEU A 101 11.55 -10.51 -6.69
N GLN A 102 12.69 -10.38 -6.00
CA GLN A 102 14.00 -10.64 -6.59
C GLN A 102 14.17 -12.08 -7.13
N LYS A 103 13.40 -13.03 -6.60
CA LYS A 103 13.40 -14.43 -7.05
C LYS A 103 12.37 -14.71 -8.15
N GLY A 104 11.49 -13.75 -8.43
CA GLY A 104 10.44 -13.87 -9.46
C GLY A 104 10.98 -13.83 -10.88
N HIS A 105 10.15 -14.28 -11.81
CA HIS A 105 10.46 -14.18 -13.24
C HIS A 105 9.89 -12.88 -13.80
N GLN A 106 10.75 -11.93 -14.19
CA GLN A 106 10.39 -10.58 -14.66
C GLN A 106 9.49 -9.84 -13.65
N PRO A 107 9.94 -9.67 -12.40
CA PRO A 107 9.08 -9.12 -11.34
C PRO A 107 8.71 -7.67 -11.62
N ALA A 108 7.49 -7.31 -11.22
CA ALA A 108 6.99 -5.94 -11.35
C ALA A 108 6.29 -5.48 -10.06
N VAL A 109 6.48 -4.21 -9.71
CA VAL A 109 5.75 -3.55 -8.63
C VAL A 109 4.95 -2.39 -9.22
N LEU A 110 3.67 -2.34 -8.89
CA LEU A 110 2.77 -1.26 -9.28
C LEU A 110 2.17 -0.62 -8.03
N LEU A 111 2.35 0.69 -7.90
CA LEU A 111 1.78 1.49 -6.83
C LEU A 111 0.66 2.37 -7.40
N VAL A 112 -0.54 2.30 -6.79
CA VAL A 112 -1.65 3.16 -7.21
C VAL A 112 -1.45 4.55 -6.62
N GLY A 113 -0.99 5.47 -7.47
CA GLY A 113 -0.80 6.88 -7.15
C GLY A 113 -2.12 7.67 -7.14
N SER A 114 -2.00 8.98 -7.30
CA SER A 114 -3.15 9.89 -7.42
C SER A 114 -2.72 11.17 -8.13
N VAL A 115 -3.64 11.80 -8.85
CA VAL A 115 -3.45 13.16 -9.38
C VAL A 115 -3.19 14.19 -8.27
N ALA A 116 -3.58 13.90 -7.03
CA ALA A 116 -3.26 14.74 -5.88
C ALA A 116 -1.75 14.82 -5.62
N ALA A 117 -0.97 13.81 -6.00
CA ALA A 117 0.49 13.79 -5.83
C ALA A 117 1.23 14.78 -6.74
N VAL A 118 0.61 15.20 -7.83
CA VAL A 118 1.25 16.11 -8.83
C VAL A 118 0.66 17.53 -8.79
N GLN A 119 -0.12 17.86 -7.78
CA GLN A 119 -0.63 19.21 -7.58
C GLN A 119 0.52 20.15 -7.18
N PRO A 120 0.53 21.39 -7.68
CA PRO A 120 1.57 22.37 -7.33
C PRO A 120 1.67 22.57 -5.80
N GLY A 121 2.89 22.51 -5.27
CA GLY A 121 3.18 22.75 -3.86
C GLY A 121 3.03 21.55 -2.94
N VAL A 122 2.67 20.37 -3.45
CA VAL A 122 2.58 19.14 -2.63
C VAL A 122 3.93 18.81 -2.00
N GLU A 123 5.01 18.97 -2.73
CA GLU A 123 6.38 18.76 -2.27
C GLU A 123 6.80 19.66 -1.11
N GLN A 124 6.09 20.79 -0.92
CA GLN A 124 6.35 21.75 0.15
C GLN A 124 5.54 21.49 1.43
N ILE A 125 4.64 20.51 1.41
CA ILE A 125 3.88 20.12 2.60
C ILE A 125 4.87 19.51 3.61
N PRO A 126 5.01 20.07 4.84
CA PRO A 126 6.01 19.59 5.82
C PRO A 126 5.87 18.10 6.17
N LEU A 127 4.67 17.56 6.04
CA LEU A 127 4.39 16.14 6.26
C LEU A 127 5.16 15.23 5.29
N VAL A 128 5.48 15.69 4.07
CA VAL A 128 6.23 14.90 3.08
C VAL A 128 7.61 14.52 3.62
N GLU A 129 8.35 15.48 4.18
CA GLU A 129 9.67 15.21 4.78
C GLU A 129 9.57 14.19 5.92
N THR A 130 8.53 14.31 6.75
CA THR A 130 8.31 13.38 7.86
C THR A 130 7.98 11.97 7.37
N LEU A 131 7.18 11.83 6.31
CA LEU A 131 6.89 10.54 5.68
C LEU A 131 8.15 9.89 5.12
N LEU A 132 8.95 10.67 4.39
CA LEU A 132 10.20 10.19 3.78
C LEU A 132 11.27 9.82 4.81
N SER A 133 11.20 10.37 6.03
CA SER A 133 12.10 9.97 7.12
C SER A 133 11.84 8.56 7.66
N GLY A 134 10.67 7.97 7.37
CA GLY A 134 10.27 6.65 7.86
C GLY A 134 9.81 6.62 9.32
N ASP A 135 9.77 7.76 10.02
CA ASP A 135 9.26 7.86 11.39
C ASP A 135 7.72 7.89 11.39
N GLU A 136 7.11 6.71 11.43
CA GLU A 136 5.66 6.56 11.37
C GLU A 136 4.95 7.28 12.52
N ALA A 137 5.46 7.14 13.75
CA ALA A 137 4.80 7.73 14.92
C ALA A 137 4.74 9.25 14.78
N ARG A 138 5.84 9.86 14.34
CA ARG A 138 5.92 11.29 14.08
C ARG A 138 5.04 11.71 12.90
N ALA A 139 5.01 10.93 11.82
CA ALA A 139 4.20 11.24 10.65
C ALA A 139 2.70 11.19 10.95
N VAL A 140 2.24 10.16 11.67
CA VAL A 140 0.85 10.02 12.10
C VAL A 140 0.44 11.19 13.00
N ALA A 141 1.25 11.52 14.01
CA ALA A 141 0.99 12.65 14.91
C ALA A 141 0.97 13.99 14.16
N ALA A 142 1.89 14.21 13.23
CA ALA A 142 1.95 15.41 12.41
C ALA A 142 0.73 15.54 11.47
N ALA A 143 0.30 14.43 10.86
CA ALA A 143 -0.88 14.40 9.99
C ALA A 143 -2.15 14.75 10.77
N ASP A 144 -2.33 14.17 11.97
CA ASP A 144 -3.49 14.45 12.81
C ASP A 144 -3.50 15.90 13.33
N ALA A 145 -2.32 16.40 13.77
CA ALA A 145 -2.17 17.78 14.22
C ALA A 145 -2.45 18.82 13.12
N MET A 146 -2.12 18.48 11.88
CA MET A 146 -2.41 19.35 10.72
C MET A 146 -3.90 19.50 10.46
N ALA A 147 -4.72 18.50 10.79
CA ALA A 147 -6.19 18.48 10.61
C ALA A 147 -6.65 18.85 9.19
N GLN A 148 -5.87 18.46 8.17
CA GLN A 148 -6.12 18.72 6.76
C GLN A 148 -6.07 17.42 5.94
N PRO A 149 -7.18 16.66 5.88
CA PRO A 149 -7.19 15.33 5.23
C PRO A 149 -6.77 15.36 3.76
N ALA A 150 -7.12 16.42 3.02
CA ALA A 150 -6.73 16.56 1.62
C ALA A 150 -5.21 16.72 1.46
N ALA A 151 -4.56 17.51 2.33
CA ALA A 151 -3.12 17.70 2.30
C ALA A 151 -2.39 16.44 2.77
N ALA A 152 -2.90 15.75 3.81
CA ALA A 152 -2.36 14.47 4.26
C ALA A 152 -2.45 13.40 3.16
N TYR A 153 -3.59 13.34 2.44
CA TYR A 153 -3.76 12.44 1.30
C TYR A 153 -2.77 12.76 0.19
N ALA A 154 -2.67 14.03 -0.23
CA ALA A 154 -1.72 14.45 -1.28
C ALA A 154 -0.28 14.12 -0.90
N ALA A 155 0.15 14.47 0.33
CA ALA A 155 1.48 14.17 0.84
C ALA A 155 1.75 12.65 0.87
N SER A 156 0.79 11.84 1.33
CA SER A 156 0.93 10.38 1.37
C SER A 156 1.12 9.78 -0.02
N LYS A 157 0.43 10.31 -1.02
CA LYS A 157 0.54 9.85 -2.42
C LYS A 157 1.77 10.39 -3.13
N PHE A 158 2.25 11.57 -2.77
CA PHE A 158 3.52 12.12 -3.26
C PHE A 158 4.73 11.32 -2.73
N ALA A 159 4.74 11.01 -1.44
CA ALA A 159 5.87 10.33 -0.80
C ALA A 159 6.08 8.86 -1.24
N ILE A 160 5.18 8.29 -2.04
CA ILE A 160 5.32 6.93 -2.61
C ILE A 160 5.66 6.93 -4.10
N THR A 161 5.77 8.10 -4.74
CA THR A 161 6.12 8.25 -6.15
C THR A 161 7.57 8.66 -6.33
#